data_a96c16e246335c272f885afb73d87ca1
#
_entry.id   a96c16e246335c272f885afb73d87ca1
#
_cell.length_a   1.000
_cell.length_b   1.000
_cell.length_c   1.000
_cell.angle_alpha   90.00
_cell.angle_beta   90.00
_cell.angle_gamma   90.00
#
_symmetry.space_group_name_H-M   'P 1'
#
loop_
_entity.id
_entity.type
_entity.pdbx_description
1 polymer ?
#
loop_
_entity_poly.entity_id
_entity_poly.type
_entity_poly.pdbx_seq_one_letter_code
_entity_poly.pdbx_strand_id
1 'polypeptide(L)'
;QYYANDLWSAMTRSARSAMVATVHAPFQALANPLPARSAQVLGDMVVDGALTVRHGVRDVAPSASGLVVSSADGDEAVQHVVNATRTPAGAPSGAAASLVPSLVYGGTARRNPYGGLRVNVDDNAIVGRDGASAPGLYALGEIASGDLYYISSIAKIRRRARAVARSIAERVNPAVAQPEPVAVTGG
;
A
#
# COMPACT_ATOMS: atom_id res chain seq x y z
N GLN A 1 -0.22 -7.64 14.64
CA GLN A 1 -0.57 -7.22 13.27
C GLN A 1 -2.05 -7.37 12.93
N TYR A 2 -2.82 -8.20 13.64
CA TYR A 2 -4.23 -8.51 13.32
C TYR A 2 -5.17 -7.32 13.54
N TYR A 3 -4.90 -6.47 14.50
CA TYR A 3 -5.76 -5.37 14.92
C TYR A 3 -5.44 -4.00 14.27
N ALA A 4 -4.47 -3.94 13.36
CA ALA A 4 -4.04 -2.66 12.80
C ALA A 4 -5.14 -1.96 11.98
N ASN A 5 -5.95 -2.72 11.26
CA ASN A 5 -7.07 -2.17 10.49
C ASN A 5 -8.24 -1.78 11.38
N ASP A 6 -8.51 -2.56 12.44
CA ASP A 6 -9.58 -2.26 13.38
C ASP A 6 -9.25 -0.98 14.14
N LEU A 7 -8.00 -0.85 14.60
CA LEU A 7 -7.50 0.37 15.23
C LEU A 7 -7.56 1.55 14.27
N TRP A 8 -7.08 1.40 13.04
CA TRP A 8 -7.13 2.43 12.01
C TRP A 8 -8.56 2.90 11.74
N SER A 9 -9.50 1.96 11.61
CA SER A 9 -10.91 2.26 11.36
C SER A 9 -11.57 2.97 12.53
N ALA A 10 -11.18 2.67 13.77
CA ALA A 10 -11.68 3.30 14.97
C ALA A 10 -11.11 4.71 15.24
N MET A 11 -9.97 5.07 14.59
CA MET A 11 -9.35 6.38 14.78
C MET A 11 -10.18 7.51 14.19
N THR A 12 -10.20 8.65 14.87
CA THR A 12 -10.70 9.91 14.32
C THR A 12 -9.81 10.41 13.16
N ARG A 13 -10.31 11.32 12.35
CA ARG A 13 -9.54 11.91 11.25
C ARG A 13 -8.25 12.57 11.74
N SER A 14 -8.31 13.32 12.85
CA SER A 14 -7.13 13.97 13.45
C SER A 14 -6.10 12.97 13.93
N ALA A 15 -6.55 11.89 14.59
CA ALA A 15 -5.67 10.82 15.06
C ALA A 15 -4.97 10.09 13.88
N ARG A 16 -5.69 9.80 12.79
CA ARG A 16 -5.08 9.23 11.57
C ARG A 16 -4.04 10.16 10.96
N SER A 17 -4.33 11.46 10.88
CA SER A 17 -3.38 12.45 10.35
C SER A 17 -2.13 12.53 11.21
N ALA A 18 -2.27 12.58 12.53
CA ALA A 18 -1.14 12.56 13.47
C ALA A 18 -0.32 11.28 13.34
N MET A 19 -0.98 10.12 13.28
CA MET A 19 -0.31 8.83 13.11
C MET A 19 0.50 8.78 11.81
N VAL A 20 -0.08 9.24 10.70
CA VAL A 20 0.64 9.28 9.40
C VAL A 20 1.85 10.19 9.48
N ALA A 21 1.73 11.35 10.11
CA ALA A 21 2.79 12.34 10.20
C ALA A 21 3.96 11.92 11.12
N THR A 22 3.69 11.15 12.17
CA THR A 22 4.69 10.91 13.24
C THR A 22 5.08 9.44 13.41
N VAL A 23 4.15 8.51 13.25
CA VAL A 23 4.34 7.09 13.60
C VAL A 23 4.52 6.20 12.37
N HIS A 24 3.96 6.58 11.22
CA HIS A 24 3.94 5.72 10.04
C HIS A 24 5.34 5.30 9.57
N ALA A 25 6.26 6.23 9.42
CA ALA A 25 7.62 5.92 8.94
C ALA A 25 8.42 5.03 9.91
N PRO A 26 8.50 5.34 11.23
CA PRO A 26 9.12 4.44 12.20
C PRO A 26 8.45 3.06 12.25
N PHE A 27 7.12 3.02 12.20
CA PHE A 27 6.39 1.76 12.17
C PHE A 27 6.74 0.91 10.94
N GLN A 28 6.82 1.52 9.76
CA GLN A 28 7.20 0.82 8.53
C GLN A 28 8.61 0.24 8.62
N ALA A 29 9.56 0.96 9.20
CA ALA A 29 10.94 0.50 9.39
C ALA A 29 10.99 -0.74 10.30
N LEU A 30 10.21 -0.76 11.38
CA LEU A 30 10.15 -1.90 12.31
C LEU A 30 9.33 -3.08 11.78
N ALA A 31 8.28 -2.78 11.02
CA ALA A 31 7.36 -3.81 10.52
C ALA A 31 7.87 -4.56 9.29
N ASN A 32 8.90 -4.02 8.62
CA ASN A 32 9.53 -4.63 7.44
C ASN A 32 11.03 -4.87 7.69
N PRO A 33 11.40 -5.73 8.64
CA PRO A 33 12.81 -6.00 8.93
C PRO A 33 13.46 -6.68 7.72
N LEU A 34 14.73 -6.36 7.49
CA LEU A 34 15.55 -7.10 6.54
C LEU A 34 15.69 -8.55 7.00
N PRO A 35 15.63 -9.55 6.09
CA PRO A 35 16.03 -10.91 6.41
C PRO A 35 17.46 -10.92 6.97
N ALA A 36 17.71 -11.73 8.02
CA ALA A 36 19.00 -11.75 8.71
C ALA A 36 20.19 -11.96 7.77
N ARG A 37 20.05 -12.86 6.78
CA ARG A 37 21.10 -13.07 5.76
C ARG A 37 21.38 -11.84 4.92
N SER A 38 20.36 -11.10 4.51
CA SER A 38 20.54 -9.87 3.74
C SER A 38 21.16 -8.76 4.58
N ALA A 39 20.77 -8.66 5.84
CA ALA A 39 21.37 -7.71 6.78
C ALA A 39 22.86 -7.99 6.99
N GLN A 40 23.24 -9.26 7.12
CA GLN A 40 24.64 -9.68 7.26
C GLN A 40 25.46 -9.32 6.01
N VAL A 41 24.98 -9.68 4.82
CA VAL A 41 25.68 -9.35 3.56
C VAL A 41 25.88 -7.84 3.41
N LEU A 42 24.86 -7.02 3.69
CA LEU A 42 24.98 -5.57 3.62
C LEU A 42 25.96 -5.03 4.68
N GLY A 43 25.95 -5.61 5.89
CA GLY A 43 26.90 -5.26 6.94
C GLY A 43 28.34 -5.54 6.54
N ASP A 44 28.62 -6.71 5.99
CA ASP A 44 29.94 -7.09 5.48
C ASP A 44 30.40 -6.14 4.38
N MET A 45 29.52 -5.81 3.42
CA MET A 45 29.83 -4.86 2.35
C MET A 45 30.15 -3.45 2.87
N VAL A 46 29.50 -3.00 3.94
CA VAL A 46 29.83 -1.72 4.59
C VAL A 46 31.21 -1.78 5.24
N VAL A 47 31.52 -2.86 5.94
CA VAL A 47 32.83 -3.06 6.60
C VAL A 47 33.97 -3.13 5.57
N ASP A 48 33.73 -3.80 4.45
CA ASP A 48 34.70 -3.92 3.35
C ASP A 48 34.81 -2.65 2.48
N GLY A 49 34.01 -1.62 2.74
CA GLY A 49 33.99 -0.39 1.95
C GLY A 49 33.34 -0.53 0.57
N ALA A 50 32.74 -1.68 0.26
CA ALA A 50 32.02 -1.95 -1.00
C ALA A 50 30.64 -1.30 -1.06
N LEU A 51 30.08 -0.93 0.09
CA LEU A 51 28.79 -0.25 0.22
C LEU A 51 28.94 0.99 1.09
N THR A 52 28.51 2.14 0.56
CA THR A 52 28.40 3.39 1.33
C THR A 52 26.94 3.79 1.46
N VAL A 53 26.49 4.09 2.67
CA VAL A 53 25.12 4.60 2.92
C VAL A 53 25.17 6.12 2.94
N ARG A 54 24.41 6.76 2.05
CA ARG A 54 24.28 8.22 1.96
C ARG A 54 22.91 8.66 2.47
N HIS A 55 22.87 9.82 3.08
CA HIS A 55 21.66 10.44 3.61
C HIS A 55 21.29 11.70 2.84
N GLY A 56 19.99 12.04 2.85
CA GLY A 56 19.52 13.31 2.32
C GLY A 56 19.75 13.47 0.83
N VAL A 57 19.55 12.40 0.05
CA VAL A 57 19.49 12.49 -1.42
C VAL A 57 18.35 13.42 -1.81
N ARG A 58 18.67 14.45 -2.61
CA ARG A 58 17.73 15.50 -3.03
C ARG A 58 17.38 15.42 -4.50
N ASP A 59 18.36 15.06 -5.34
CA ASP A 59 18.19 15.06 -6.79
C ASP A 59 19.11 14.03 -7.45
N VAL A 60 18.72 13.62 -8.65
CA VAL A 60 19.50 12.80 -9.57
C VAL A 60 19.37 13.41 -10.96
N ALA A 61 20.46 13.96 -11.48
CA ALA A 61 20.48 14.66 -12.75
C ALA A 61 21.44 14.00 -13.76
N PRO A 62 21.15 14.07 -15.07
CA PRO A 62 22.10 13.67 -16.11
C PRO A 62 23.37 14.53 -16.09
N SER A 63 24.52 13.92 -16.38
CA SER A 63 25.79 14.59 -16.57
C SER A 63 26.49 14.11 -17.87
N ALA A 64 27.60 14.72 -18.23
CA ALA A 64 28.35 14.31 -19.44
C ALA A 64 28.91 12.88 -19.34
N SER A 65 29.13 12.36 -18.12
CA SER A 65 29.75 11.04 -17.88
C SER A 65 28.81 10.03 -17.23
N GLY A 66 27.51 10.31 -17.15
CA GLY A 66 26.53 9.43 -16.50
C GLY A 66 25.48 10.21 -15.74
N LEU A 67 25.36 9.97 -14.45
CA LEU A 67 24.40 10.62 -13.56
C LEU A 67 25.14 11.25 -12.37
N VAL A 68 24.61 12.34 -11.85
CA VAL A 68 25.05 12.95 -10.58
C VAL A 68 23.95 12.83 -9.55
N VAL A 69 24.29 12.26 -8.41
CA VAL A 69 23.42 12.17 -7.24
C VAL A 69 23.79 13.28 -6.27
N SER A 70 22.88 14.21 -6.03
CA SER A 70 23.05 15.29 -5.05
C SER A 70 22.48 14.91 -3.70
N SER A 71 23.29 14.95 -2.66
CA SER A 71 22.92 14.59 -1.29
C SER A 71 23.33 15.64 -0.27
N ALA A 72 23.02 15.40 1.01
CA ALA A 72 23.50 16.24 2.10
C ALA A 72 25.02 16.14 2.28
N ASP A 73 25.60 15.01 1.87
CA ASP A 73 27.04 14.73 1.99
C ASP A 73 27.85 15.22 0.77
N GLY A 74 27.19 15.85 -0.21
CA GLY A 74 27.77 16.35 -1.45
C GLY A 74 27.25 15.64 -2.68
N ASP A 75 27.83 16.02 -3.84
CA ASP A 75 27.47 15.46 -5.14
C ASP A 75 28.41 14.29 -5.48
N GLU A 76 27.86 13.24 -6.06
CA GLU A 76 28.59 12.04 -6.46
C GLU A 76 28.21 11.63 -7.89
N ALA A 77 29.23 11.44 -8.73
CA ALA A 77 29.03 10.92 -10.09
C ALA A 77 28.86 9.40 -10.05
N VAL A 78 27.79 8.90 -10.64
CA VAL A 78 27.48 7.47 -10.71
C VAL A 78 27.13 7.04 -12.13
N GLN A 79 27.36 5.77 -12.43
CA GLN A 79 27.07 5.20 -13.76
C GLN A 79 25.61 4.74 -13.88
N HIS A 80 25.06 4.23 -12.79
CA HIS A 80 23.70 3.67 -12.76
C HIS A 80 22.97 4.10 -11.48
N VAL A 81 21.67 4.33 -11.60
CA VAL A 81 20.79 4.59 -10.47
C VAL A 81 19.60 3.64 -10.53
N VAL A 82 19.34 2.94 -9.45
CA VAL A 82 18.15 2.12 -9.27
C VAL A 82 17.20 2.84 -8.33
N ASN A 83 16.07 3.32 -8.84
CA ASN A 83 15.04 3.90 -8.01
C ASN A 83 14.24 2.78 -7.31
N ALA A 84 14.61 2.49 -6.08
CA ALA A 84 13.91 1.57 -5.19
C ALA A 84 13.08 2.30 -4.13
N THR A 85 12.82 3.60 -4.31
CA THR A 85 11.96 4.37 -3.41
C THR A 85 10.51 3.94 -3.58
N ARG A 86 9.77 4.00 -2.47
CA ARG A 86 8.35 3.70 -2.50
C ARG A 86 7.61 4.74 -3.36
N THR A 87 6.74 4.29 -4.25
CA THR A 87 5.80 5.18 -4.92
C THR A 87 4.94 5.88 -3.87
N PRO A 88 4.80 7.22 -3.92
CA PRO A 88 3.90 7.92 -3.01
C PRO A 88 2.51 7.32 -3.04
N ALA A 89 1.91 7.12 -1.87
CA ALA A 89 0.56 6.59 -1.77
C ALA A 89 -0.41 7.46 -2.60
N GLY A 90 -1.04 6.85 -3.60
CA GLY A 90 -1.99 7.54 -4.47
C GLY A 90 -1.41 8.14 -5.76
N ALA A 91 -0.12 7.94 -6.05
CA ALA A 91 0.45 8.24 -7.36
C ALA A 91 0.52 6.94 -8.20
N PRO A 92 -0.50 6.62 -9.00
CA PRO A 92 -0.49 5.45 -9.85
C PRO A 92 0.53 5.61 -10.98
N SER A 93 1.16 4.50 -11.39
CA SER A 93 2.11 4.46 -12.51
C SER A 93 1.65 3.49 -13.60
N GLY A 94 2.27 3.53 -14.76
CA GLY A 94 1.92 2.68 -15.88
C GLY A 94 0.46 2.88 -16.32
N ALA A 95 -0.23 1.81 -16.67
CA ALA A 95 -1.64 1.85 -17.09
C ALA A 95 -2.59 2.40 -16.02
N ALA A 96 -2.25 2.27 -14.74
CA ALA A 96 -3.04 2.84 -13.65
C ALA A 96 -2.95 4.37 -13.58
N ALA A 97 -1.95 5.00 -14.24
CA ALA A 97 -1.80 6.45 -14.28
C ALA A 97 -2.96 7.13 -15.02
N SER A 98 -3.59 6.47 -15.98
CA SER A 98 -4.79 6.96 -16.69
C SER A 98 -6.08 6.41 -16.09
N LEU A 99 -6.11 5.14 -15.72
CA LEU A 99 -7.31 4.47 -15.19
C LEU A 99 -7.84 5.13 -13.91
N VAL A 100 -6.96 5.34 -12.91
CA VAL A 100 -7.39 5.90 -11.61
C VAL A 100 -7.96 7.32 -11.75
N PRO A 101 -7.30 8.25 -12.48
CA PRO A 101 -7.90 9.56 -12.76
C PRO A 101 -9.23 9.47 -13.50
N SER A 102 -9.39 8.58 -14.48
CA SER A 102 -10.65 8.39 -15.20
C SER A 102 -11.78 7.94 -14.29
N LEU A 103 -11.55 6.97 -13.41
CA LEU A 103 -12.55 6.52 -12.43
C LEU A 103 -12.95 7.64 -11.46
N VAL A 104 -11.98 8.44 -11.02
CA VAL A 104 -12.23 9.57 -10.11
C VAL A 104 -12.99 10.71 -10.83
N TYR A 105 -12.58 11.03 -12.05
CA TYR A 105 -13.25 12.05 -12.86
C TYR A 105 -14.70 11.65 -13.18
N GLY A 106 -14.90 10.41 -13.59
CA GLY A 106 -16.23 9.82 -13.85
C GLY A 106 -17.10 9.64 -12.60
N GLY A 107 -16.58 9.88 -11.41
CA GLY A 107 -17.32 9.75 -10.15
C GLY A 107 -17.47 8.33 -9.62
N THR A 108 -16.98 7.32 -10.35
CA THR A 108 -17.02 5.91 -9.97
C THR A 108 -16.10 5.61 -8.77
N ALA A 109 -15.05 6.40 -8.61
CA ALA A 109 -14.15 6.30 -7.46
C ALA A 109 -13.97 7.66 -6.78
N ARG A 110 -13.60 7.62 -5.49
CA ARG A 110 -13.18 8.81 -4.71
C ARG A 110 -11.80 8.60 -4.12
N ARG A 111 -10.95 9.64 -4.19
CA ARG A 111 -9.63 9.59 -3.55
C ARG A 111 -9.76 9.54 -2.03
N ASN A 112 -8.87 8.79 -1.40
CA ASN A 112 -8.73 8.79 0.05
C ASN A 112 -7.66 9.83 0.46
N PRO A 113 -7.90 10.67 1.47
CA PRO A 113 -6.94 11.69 1.92
C PRO A 113 -5.65 11.09 2.48
N TYR A 114 -5.65 9.82 2.88
CA TYR A 114 -4.47 9.10 3.39
C TYR A 114 -3.78 8.23 2.34
N GLY A 115 -4.20 8.34 1.08
CA GLY A 115 -3.62 7.64 -0.06
C GLY A 115 -4.58 6.66 -0.74
N GLY A 116 -4.39 6.47 -2.04
CA GLY A 116 -5.21 5.58 -2.85
C GLY A 116 -6.65 6.04 -3.06
N LEU A 117 -7.53 5.06 -3.16
CA LEU A 117 -8.97 5.23 -3.34
C LEU A 117 -9.74 4.87 -2.06
N ARG A 118 -10.93 5.46 -1.92
CA ARG A 118 -11.89 5.02 -0.90
C ARG A 118 -12.43 3.64 -1.25
N VAL A 119 -12.42 2.76 -0.27
CA VAL A 119 -12.98 1.41 -0.37
C VAL A 119 -13.88 1.10 0.82
N ASN A 120 -14.84 0.24 0.60
CA ASN A 120 -15.55 -0.41 1.69
C ASN A 120 -14.57 -1.36 2.41
N VAL A 121 -14.47 -1.24 3.74
CA VAL A 121 -13.50 -2.00 4.54
C VAL A 121 -13.83 -3.49 4.65
N ASP A 122 -15.08 -3.90 4.37
CA ASP A 122 -15.50 -5.29 4.49
C ASP A 122 -15.13 -6.11 3.26
N ASP A 123 -15.39 -5.58 2.06
CA ASP A 123 -15.26 -6.29 0.79
C ASP A 123 -14.30 -5.66 -0.22
N ASN A 124 -13.68 -4.52 0.08
CA ASN A 124 -12.82 -3.76 -0.82
C ASN A 124 -13.51 -3.18 -2.07
N ALA A 125 -14.83 -3.11 -2.11
CA ALA A 125 -15.53 -2.43 -3.18
C ALA A 125 -15.13 -0.95 -3.22
N ILE A 126 -14.87 -0.40 -4.41
CA ILE A 126 -14.53 1.01 -4.59
C ILE A 126 -15.75 1.86 -4.22
N VAL A 127 -15.52 2.94 -3.48
CA VAL A 127 -16.56 3.90 -3.08
C VAL A 127 -16.54 5.10 -4.01
N GLY A 128 -17.68 5.37 -4.64
CA GLY A 128 -17.89 6.47 -5.57
C GLY A 128 -18.01 7.85 -4.90
N ARG A 129 -18.24 8.86 -5.74
CA ARG A 129 -18.41 10.24 -5.29
C ARG A 129 -19.65 10.42 -4.43
N ASP A 130 -20.71 9.69 -4.71
CA ASP A 130 -21.97 9.64 -3.98
C ASP A 130 -21.87 8.92 -2.62
N GLY A 131 -20.74 8.28 -2.34
CA GLY A 131 -20.52 7.49 -1.14
C GLY A 131 -21.00 6.03 -1.24
N ALA A 132 -21.60 5.64 -2.36
CA ALA A 132 -22.01 4.26 -2.60
C ALA A 132 -20.83 3.41 -3.11
N SER A 133 -20.89 2.11 -2.85
CA SER A 133 -19.93 1.16 -3.42
C SER A 133 -20.23 0.93 -4.90
N ALA A 134 -19.20 1.08 -5.76
CA ALA A 134 -19.31 0.85 -7.19
C ALA A 134 -19.46 -0.65 -7.49
N PRO A 135 -20.57 -1.09 -8.11
CA PRO A 135 -20.80 -2.50 -8.37
C PRO A 135 -19.72 -3.14 -9.25
N GLY A 136 -19.13 -4.25 -8.80
CA GLY A 136 -18.17 -5.02 -9.58
C GLY A 136 -16.76 -4.44 -9.64
N LEU A 137 -16.48 -3.30 -8.98
CA LEU A 137 -15.16 -2.71 -8.91
C LEU A 137 -14.58 -2.84 -7.50
N TYR A 138 -13.40 -3.45 -7.42
CA TYR A 138 -12.69 -3.71 -6.17
C TYR A 138 -11.25 -3.22 -6.25
N ALA A 139 -10.70 -2.76 -5.13
CA ALA A 139 -9.31 -2.33 -5.04
C ALA A 139 -8.56 -3.13 -3.98
N LEU A 140 -7.39 -3.68 -4.35
CA LEU A 140 -6.53 -4.48 -3.48
C LEU A 140 -5.12 -3.91 -3.45
N GLY A 141 -4.44 -4.08 -2.31
CA GLY A 141 -3.08 -3.62 -2.11
C GLY A 141 -2.98 -2.14 -1.83
N GLU A 142 -1.88 -1.51 -2.23
CA GLU A 142 -1.53 -0.14 -1.87
C GLU A 142 -2.59 0.91 -2.26
N ILE A 143 -3.33 0.65 -3.33
CA ILE A 143 -4.40 1.55 -3.79
C ILE A 143 -5.57 1.65 -2.79
N ALA A 144 -5.69 0.71 -1.85
CA ALA A 144 -6.69 0.72 -0.78
C ALA A 144 -6.11 1.16 0.58
N SER A 145 -4.86 1.62 0.63
CA SER A 145 -4.11 1.88 1.87
C SER A 145 -4.70 2.98 2.75
N GLY A 146 -5.48 3.90 2.19
CA GLY A 146 -6.09 4.98 2.95
C GLY A 146 -7.23 4.54 3.87
N ASP A 147 -8.00 3.52 3.51
CA ASP A 147 -9.03 2.92 4.35
C ASP A 147 -8.53 1.67 5.09
N LEU A 148 -7.53 0.98 4.52
CA LEU A 148 -6.96 -0.26 5.06
C LEU A 148 -5.47 -0.06 5.37
N TYR A 149 -5.15 0.11 6.64
CA TYR A 149 -3.78 0.39 7.04
C TYR A 149 -2.84 -0.80 6.88
N TYR A 150 -1.63 -0.54 6.31
CA TYR A 150 -0.56 -1.53 6.17
C TYR A 150 -0.99 -2.81 5.41
N ILE A 151 -1.55 -2.65 4.22
CA ILE A 151 -2.20 -3.72 3.45
C ILE A 151 -1.33 -4.32 2.33
N SER A 152 -0.15 -3.77 2.04
CA SER A 152 0.66 -4.12 0.85
C SER A 152 1.41 -5.46 0.94
N SER A 153 1.40 -6.17 2.08
CA SER A 153 2.03 -7.50 2.15
C SER A 153 1.20 -8.57 1.44
N ILE A 154 1.87 -9.54 0.80
CA ILE A 154 1.22 -10.64 0.07
C ILE A 154 0.19 -11.39 0.93
N ALA A 155 0.51 -11.66 2.20
CA ALA A 155 -0.39 -12.34 3.12
C ALA A 155 -1.69 -11.54 3.36
N LYS A 156 -1.59 -10.21 3.47
CA LYS A 156 -2.75 -9.35 3.66
C LYS A 156 -3.56 -9.18 2.38
N ILE A 157 -2.89 -9.01 1.24
CA ILE A 157 -3.56 -8.97 -0.06
C ILE A 157 -4.34 -10.26 -0.29
N ARG A 158 -3.74 -11.43 -0.02
CA ARG A 158 -4.41 -12.74 -0.14
C ARG A 158 -5.67 -12.82 0.75
N ARG A 159 -5.58 -12.33 1.99
CA ARG A 159 -6.75 -12.33 2.89
C ARG A 159 -7.86 -11.44 2.37
N ARG A 160 -7.51 -10.26 1.86
CA ARG A 160 -8.50 -9.33 1.28
C ARG A 160 -9.07 -9.84 -0.04
N ALA A 161 -8.28 -10.50 -0.87
CA ALA A 161 -8.75 -11.14 -2.09
C ALA A 161 -9.83 -12.19 -1.81
N ARG A 162 -9.75 -12.91 -0.68
CA ARG A 162 -10.82 -13.83 -0.27
C ARG A 162 -12.13 -13.11 0.07
N ALA A 163 -12.06 -11.95 0.71
CA ALA A 163 -13.24 -11.14 0.99
C ALA A 163 -13.90 -10.64 -0.31
N VAL A 164 -13.07 -10.16 -1.24
CA VAL A 164 -13.52 -9.78 -2.59
C VAL A 164 -14.18 -10.96 -3.32
N ALA A 165 -13.50 -12.11 -3.34
CA ALA A 165 -14.05 -13.31 -4.01
C ALA A 165 -15.38 -13.74 -3.41
N ARG A 166 -15.54 -13.66 -2.10
CA ARG A 166 -16.83 -13.93 -1.44
C ARG A 166 -17.89 -12.93 -1.87
N SER A 167 -17.62 -11.64 -1.84
CA SER A 167 -18.54 -10.60 -2.28
C SER A 167 -18.97 -10.79 -3.75
N ILE A 168 -18.03 -11.19 -4.61
CA ILE A 168 -18.34 -11.52 -6.00
C ILE A 168 -19.25 -12.75 -6.07
N ALA A 169 -18.93 -13.82 -5.36
CA ALA A 169 -19.72 -15.06 -5.36
C ALA A 169 -21.15 -14.83 -4.88
N GLU A 170 -21.33 -14.07 -3.80
CA GLU A 170 -22.64 -13.69 -3.26
C GLU A 170 -23.48 -12.87 -4.25
N ARG A 171 -22.84 -12.04 -5.06
CA ARG A 171 -23.50 -11.25 -6.10
C ARG A 171 -23.92 -12.09 -7.31
N VAL A 172 -23.05 -13.02 -7.73
CA VAL A 172 -23.31 -13.86 -8.92
C VAL A 172 -24.29 -14.99 -8.58
N ASN A 173 -24.22 -15.51 -7.37
CA ASN A 173 -25.10 -16.58 -6.89
C ASN A 173 -25.55 -16.30 -5.45
N PRO A 174 -26.66 -15.60 -5.26
CA PRO A 174 -27.18 -15.28 -3.93
C PRO A 174 -27.49 -16.51 -3.05
N ALA A 175 -27.65 -17.68 -3.62
CA ALA A 175 -27.90 -18.93 -2.89
C ALA A 175 -26.63 -19.40 -2.12
N VAL A 176 -25.43 -19.00 -2.52
CA VAL A 176 -24.18 -19.29 -1.81
C VAL A 176 -24.01 -18.46 -0.54
N ALA A 177 -24.74 -17.36 -0.41
CA ALA A 177 -24.70 -16.45 0.73
C ALA A 177 -25.41 -17.00 1.98
N GLN A 178 -26.22 -18.03 1.85
CA GLN A 178 -26.88 -18.67 2.98
C GLN A 178 -26.01 -19.85 3.45
N PRO A 179 -25.32 -19.77 4.60
CA PRO A 179 -24.75 -20.98 5.20
C PRO A 179 -25.91 -21.92 5.49
N GLU A 180 -25.83 -23.17 4.99
CA GLU A 180 -26.77 -24.21 5.39
C GLU A 180 -26.85 -24.22 6.93
N PRO A 181 -28.06 -24.21 7.50
CA PRO A 181 -28.21 -24.36 8.95
C PRO A 181 -27.54 -25.68 9.33
N VAL A 182 -26.47 -25.62 10.12
CA VAL A 182 -25.85 -26.80 10.72
C VAL A 182 -26.96 -27.48 11.52
N ALA A 183 -27.48 -28.58 11.00
CA ALA A 183 -28.41 -29.42 11.72
C ALA A 183 -27.72 -29.89 12.98
N VAL A 184 -28.03 -29.27 14.09
CA VAL A 184 -27.65 -29.75 15.42
C VAL A 184 -28.49 -31.00 15.64
N THR A 185 -27.96 -32.15 15.21
CA THR A 185 -28.47 -33.44 15.67
C THR A 185 -28.12 -33.57 17.13
N GLY A 186 -29.10 -33.24 17.98
CA GLY A 186 -29.10 -33.57 19.40
C GLY A 186 -29.16 -35.09 19.54
N GLY A 187 -28.19 -35.64 20.23
CA GLY A 187 -28.11 -36.97 20.75
C GLY A 187 -27.62 -36.92 22.17
#